data_f5be81f3b631887052d8c36cf085cde1
#
_entry.id   f5be81f3b631887052d8c36cf085cde1
#
_cell.length_a   1.000
_cell.length_b   1.000
_cell.length_c   1.000
_cell.angle_alpha   90.00
_cell.angle_beta   90.00
_cell.angle_gamma   90.00
#
_symmetry.space_group_name_H-M   'P 1'
#
loop_
_entity.id
_entity.type
_entity.pdbx_description
1 polymer ?
#
loop_
_entity_poly.entity_id
_entity_poly.type
_entity_poly.pdbx_seq_one_letter_code
_entity_poly.pdbx_strand_id
1 'polypeptide(L)'
;MKNSILITLMALLLGLGAANIRVAVLIPTPQMHCQKCENKIKGNMRFEKGVRKVETDLETQHVTITYDSRKASVKTLQEGMKKIGYDTKLVSDQPQKEGKKKR
;
A
#
# COMPACT_ATOMS: atom_id res chain seq x y z
N MET A 1 -2.50 -25.63 -30.64
CA MET A 1 -3.14 -26.07 -29.44
C MET A 1 -2.29 -26.04 -28.24
N LYS A 2 -1.11 -26.60 -28.28
CA LYS A 2 -0.24 -26.54 -27.13
C LYS A 2 0.11 -25.12 -26.75
N ASN A 3 0.27 -24.26 -27.75
CA ASN A 3 0.60 -22.87 -27.48
C ASN A 3 -0.49 -22.14 -26.73
N SER A 4 -1.74 -22.48 -27.01
CA SER A 4 -2.86 -21.84 -26.33
C SER A 4 -2.87 -22.17 -24.84
N ILE A 5 -2.53 -23.40 -24.52
CA ILE A 5 -2.50 -23.82 -23.12
C ILE A 5 -1.42 -23.08 -22.37
N LEU A 6 -0.27 -22.92 -22.99
CA LEU A 6 0.84 -22.19 -22.35
C LEU A 6 0.49 -20.75 -22.11
N ILE A 7 -0.15 -20.12 -23.06
CA ILE A 7 -0.54 -18.73 -22.91
C ILE A 7 -1.54 -18.56 -21.78
N THR A 8 -2.48 -19.49 -21.70
CA THR A 8 -3.49 -19.44 -20.63
C THR A 8 -2.83 -19.55 -19.26
N LEU A 9 -1.86 -20.45 -19.15
CA LEU A 9 -1.18 -20.65 -17.89
C LEU A 9 -0.43 -19.39 -17.46
N MET A 10 0.22 -18.75 -18.41
CA MET A 10 0.94 -17.51 -18.12
C MET A 10 -0.01 -16.43 -17.61
N ALA A 11 -1.17 -16.33 -18.23
CA ALA A 11 -2.15 -15.33 -17.81
C ALA A 11 -2.61 -15.57 -16.38
N LEU A 12 -2.79 -16.81 -16.00
CA LEU A 12 -3.19 -17.14 -14.64
C LEU A 12 -2.14 -16.77 -13.64
N LEU A 13 -0.88 -17.01 -13.96
CA LEU A 13 0.20 -16.66 -13.06
C LEU A 13 0.28 -15.15 -12.84
N LEU A 14 0.10 -14.39 -13.90
CA LEU A 14 0.10 -12.95 -13.79
C LEU A 14 -1.06 -12.45 -12.94
N GLY A 15 -2.23 -13.06 -13.11
CA GLY A 15 -3.38 -12.70 -12.32
C GLY A 15 -3.18 -12.96 -10.84
N LEU A 16 -2.57 -14.09 -10.51
CA LEU A 16 -2.32 -14.42 -9.11
C LEU A 16 -1.35 -13.42 -8.50
N GLY A 17 -0.33 -13.00 -9.24
CA GLY A 17 0.63 -12.03 -8.73
C GLY A 17 -0.03 -10.71 -8.40
N ALA A 18 -0.93 -10.24 -9.28
CA ALA A 18 -1.60 -8.98 -9.08
C ALA A 18 -2.59 -9.03 -7.92
N ALA A 19 -3.14 -10.20 -7.63
CA ALA A 19 -4.15 -10.34 -6.59
C ALA A 19 -3.59 -10.15 -5.18
N ASN A 20 -2.28 -10.16 -5.02
CA ASN A 20 -1.68 -10.02 -3.69
C ASN A 20 -1.37 -8.57 -3.33
N ILE A 21 -1.57 -7.65 -4.22
CA ILE A 21 -1.29 -6.23 -3.94
C ILE A 21 -2.53 -5.57 -3.38
N ARG A 22 -2.37 -4.90 -2.26
CA ARG A 22 -3.48 -4.24 -1.59
C ARG A 22 -3.15 -2.79 -1.33
N VAL A 23 -4.17 -1.99 -1.09
CA VAL A 23 -4.03 -0.57 -0.80
C VAL A 23 -4.71 -0.29 0.54
N ALA A 24 -3.94 0.17 1.50
CA ALA A 24 -4.46 0.53 2.82
C ALA A 24 -4.42 2.04 2.97
N VAL A 25 -5.50 2.61 3.50
CA VAL A 25 -5.57 4.04 3.77
C VAL A 25 -5.64 4.23 5.27
N LEU A 26 -4.69 4.99 5.82
CA LEU A 26 -4.56 5.21 7.24
C LEU A 26 -4.61 6.70 7.55
N ILE A 27 -5.11 7.05 8.74
CA ILE A 27 -5.09 8.43 9.21
C ILE A 27 -4.15 8.48 10.41
N PRO A 28 -3.09 9.29 10.35
CA PRO A 28 -2.12 9.35 11.45
C PRO A 28 -2.56 10.26 12.59
N THR A 29 -2.08 9.92 13.78
CA THR A 29 -2.25 10.75 14.98
C THR A 29 -0.88 10.82 15.66
N PRO A 30 -0.31 11.99 15.87
CA PRO A 30 -0.86 13.32 15.57
C PRO A 30 -0.96 13.57 14.08
N GLN A 31 -1.66 14.63 13.72
CA GLN A 31 -1.85 14.94 12.30
C GLN A 31 -0.54 15.38 11.66
N MET A 32 -0.47 15.16 10.36
CA MET A 32 0.63 15.72 9.58
C MET A 32 0.36 17.21 9.43
N HIS A 33 1.40 18.03 9.66
CA HIS A 33 1.22 19.48 9.60
C HIS A 33 1.88 20.14 8.40
N CYS A 34 2.85 19.49 7.81
CA CYS A 34 3.58 20.10 6.72
C CYS A 34 4.28 19.04 5.89
N GLN A 35 4.92 19.51 4.84
CA GLN A 35 5.62 18.60 3.94
C GLN A 35 6.70 17.79 4.63
N LYS A 36 7.31 18.37 5.66
CA LYS A 36 8.33 17.66 6.40
C LYS A 36 7.76 16.41 7.06
N CYS A 37 6.53 16.51 7.60
CA CYS A 37 5.87 15.34 8.19
C CYS A 37 5.57 14.31 7.14
N GLU A 38 5.09 14.75 5.98
CA GLU A 38 4.83 13.83 4.88
C GLU A 38 6.10 13.12 4.45
N ASN A 39 7.19 13.88 4.33
CA ASN A 39 8.46 13.30 3.91
C ASN A 39 8.97 12.28 4.91
N LYS A 40 8.76 12.55 6.20
CA LYS A 40 9.16 11.62 7.23
C LYS A 40 8.41 10.29 7.08
N ILE A 41 7.10 10.38 6.87
CA ILE A 41 6.28 9.18 6.70
C ILE A 41 6.69 8.43 5.43
N LYS A 42 6.75 9.13 4.30
CA LYS A 42 7.10 8.49 3.05
C LYS A 42 8.50 7.91 3.07
N GLY A 43 9.44 8.67 3.63
CA GLY A 43 10.83 8.25 3.66
C GLY A 43 11.07 7.01 4.50
N ASN A 44 10.27 6.84 5.55
CA ASN A 44 10.43 5.68 6.41
C ASN A 44 9.56 4.50 5.96
N MET A 45 8.32 4.77 5.64
CA MET A 45 7.41 3.68 5.32
C MET A 45 7.74 2.97 4.01
N ARG A 46 8.34 3.67 3.06
CA ARG A 46 8.67 3.03 1.80
C ARG A 46 9.71 1.91 1.96
N PHE A 47 10.42 1.89 3.07
CA PHE A 47 11.40 0.84 3.34
C PHE A 47 10.84 -0.28 4.21
N GLU A 48 9.60 -0.19 4.61
CA GLU A 48 8.99 -1.28 5.35
C GLU A 48 8.78 -2.48 4.44
N LYS A 49 8.95 -3.66 5.01
CA LYS A 49 8.84 -4.88 4.22
C LYS A 49 7.49 -4.96 3.54
N GLY A 50 7.49 -5.25 2.26
CA GLY A 50 6.27 -5.43 1.50
C GLY A 50 5.65 -4.16 0.97
N VAL A 51 6.14 -2.99 1.36
CA VAL A 51 5.58 -1.73 0.90
C VAL A 51 6.09 -1.42 -0.50
N ARG A 52 5.17 -1.06 -1.38
CA ARG A 52 5.50 -0.74 -2.77
C ARG A 52 5.37 0.73 -3.08
N LYS A 53 4.46 1.43 -2.41
CA LYS A 53 4.23 2.83 -2.69
C LYS A 53 3.58 3.48 -1.47
N VAL A 54 3.95 4.72 -1.20
CA VAL A 54 3.36 5.49 -0.10
C VAL A 54 2.97 6.86 -0.64
N GLU A 55 1.71 7.24 -0.43
CA GLU A 55 1.23 8.56 -0.82
C GLU A 55 0.59 9.24 0.38
N THR A 56 0.71 10.54 0.46
CA THR A 56 0.16 11.29 1.58
C THR A 56 -0.65 12.47 1.07
N ASP A 57 -1.65 12.89 1.85
CA ASP A 57 -2.50 14.01 1.51
C ASP A 57 -2.75 14.81 2.80
N LEU A 58 -2.25 16.03 2.85
CA LEU A 58 -2.39 16.86 4.06
C LEU A 58 -3.83 17.31 4.30
N GLU A 59 -4.60 17.50 3.24
CA GLU A 59 -5.97 17.94 3.42
C GLU A 59 -6.85 16.90 4.08
N THR A 60 -6.75 15.69 3.63
CA THR A 60 -7.56 14.61 4.17
C THR A 60 -6.89 13.87 5.29
N GLN A 61 -5.59 14.08 5.46
CA GLN A 61 -4.77 13.35 6.42
C GLN A 61 -4.69 11.86 6.08
N HIS A 62 -4.86 11.51 4.82
CA HIS A 62 -4.76 10.12 4.41
C HIS A 62 -3.33 9.74 4.06
N VAL A 63 -2.90 8.62 4.58
CA VAL A 63 -1.64 7.99 4.16
C VAL A 63 -2.06 6.72 3.43
N THR A 64 -1.80 6.68 2.14
CA THR A 64 -2.21 5.58 1.29
C THR A 64 -1.01 4.71 0.98
N ILE A 65 -1.04 3.46 1.41
CA ILE A 65 0.09 2.55 1.26
C ILE A 65 -0.31 1.37 0.41
N THR A 66 0.43 1.19 -0.69
CA THR A 66 0.26 0.03 -1.55
C THR A 66 1.29 -1.01 -1.11
N TYR A 67 0.84 -2.20 -0.80
CA TYR A 67 1.73 -3.21 -0.25
C TYR A 67 1.39 -4.61 -0.74
N ASP A 68 2.34 -5.51 -0.60
CA ASP A 68 2.18 -6.91 -0.98
C ASP A 68 1.70 -7.66 0.26
N SER A 69 0.48 -8.18 0.21
CA SER A 69 -0.14 -8.81 1.37
C SER A 69 0.54 -10.12 1.79
N ARG A 70 1.41 -10.65 0.94
CA ARG A 70 2.19 -11.82 1.32
C ARG A 70 3.34 -11.46 2.26
N LYS A 71 3.73 -10.19 2.29
CA LYS A 71 4.87 -9.75 3.08
C LYS A 71 4.52 -8.78 4.19
N ALA A 72 3.37 -8.13 4.08
CA ALA A 72 2.95 -7.12 5.05
C ALA A 72 1.46 -7.23 5.31
N SER A 73 1.02 -6.60 6.39
CA SER A 73 -0.39 -6.55 6.73
C SER A 73 -0.68 -5.16 7.26
N VAL A 74 -1.96 -4.82 7.40
CA VAL A 74 -2.33 -3.54 7.99
C VAL A 74 -1.66 -3.37 9.35
N LYS A 75 -1.63 -4.45 10.13
CA LYS A 75 -1.00 -4.39 11.44
C LYS A 75 0.47 -4.01 11.37
N THR A 76 1.23 -4.62 10.44
CA THR A 76 2.65 -4.29 10.33
C THR A 76 2.86 -2.89 9.82
N LEU A 77 1.97 -2.40 8.95
CA LEU A 77 2.03 -1.03 8.48
C LEU A 77 1.78 -0.05 9.61
N GLN A 78 0.80 -0.35 10.44
CA GLN A 78 0.50 0.51 11.58
C GLN A 78 1.64 0.49 12.59
N GLU A 79 2.29 -0.64 12.78
CA GLU A 79 3.44 -0.72 13.66
C GLU A 79 4.60 0.10 13.12
N GLY A 80 4.80 0.09 11.81
CA GLY A 80 5.84 0.90 11.21
C GLY A 80 5.58 2.39 11.41
N MET A 81 4.34 2.82 11.29
CA MET A 81 3.97 4.21 11.54
C MET A 81 4.21 4.55 13.01
N LYS A 82 3.90 3.63 13.90
CA LYS A 82 4.09 3.88 15.32
C LYS A 82 5.55 4.07 15.67
N LYS A 83 6.44 3.35 15.01
CA LYS A 83 7.87 3.51 15.26
C LYS A 83 8.37 4.90 14.94
N ILE A 84 7.74 5.60 14.04
CA ILE A 84 8.16 6.95 13.68
C ILE A 84 7.27 8.01 14.33
N GLY A 85 6.46 7.61 15.30
CA GLY A 85 5.73 8.55 16.12
C GLY A 85 4.26 8.78 15.77
N TYR A 86 3.68 7.92 14.93
CA TYR A 86 2.30 8.10 14.52
C TYR A 86 1.47 6.89 14.82
N ASP A 87 0.43 7.04 15.63
CA ASP A 87 -0.61 6.04 15.72
C ASP A 87 -1.48 6.22 14.49
N THR A 88 -2.17 5.17 14.08
CA THR A 88 -2.98 5.26 12.87
C THR A 88 -4.34 4.62 13.05
N LYS A 89 -5.29 5.13 12.28
CA LYS A 89 -6.62 4.57 12.22
C LYS A 89 -6.83 4.08 10.81
N LEU A 90 -7.29 2.86 10.65
CA LEU A 90 -7.54 2.30 9.32
C LEU A 90 -8.82 2.85 8.74
N VAL A 91 -8.74 3.43 7.55
CA VAL A 91 -9.91 3.90 6.82
C VAL A 91 -10.41 2.82 5.87
N SER A 92 -9.49 2.22 5.11
CA SER A 92 -9.85 1.17 4.18
C SER A 92 -8.65 0.30 3.86
N ASP A 93 -8.91 -0.92 3.42
CA ASP A 93 -7.88 -1.85 3.01
C ASP A 93 -8.50 -2.71 1.93
N GLN A 94 -8.14 -2.46 0.70
CA GLN A 94 -8.76 -3.11 -0.44
C GLN A 94 -7.72 -3.63 -1.41
N PRO A 95 -8.05 -4.67 -2.19
CA PRO A 95 -7.13 -5.13 -3.21
C PRO A 95 -6.96 -4.06 -4.27
N GLN A 96 -5.77 -3.94 -4.79
CA GLN A 96 -5.51 -2.99 -5.86
C GLN A 96 -6.15 -3.50 -7.13
N LYS A 97 -6.89 -2.62 -7.79
CA LYS A 97 -7.53 -2.99 -9.03
C LYS A 97 -6.72 -2.49 -10.19
N GLU A 98 -6.39 -3.41 -11.10
CA GLU A 98 -5.68 -3.00 -12.22
C GLU A 98 -6.46 -2.12 -13.11
N GLY A 99 -5.87 -1.20 -13.77
CA GLY A 99 -6.53 -0.33 -14.70
C GLY A 99 -7.32 0.77 -14.09
N LYS A 100 -7.33 0.83 -12.82
CA LYS A 100 -7.98 1.89 -12.26
C LYS A 100 -7.14 2.97 -11.98
N LYS A 101 -6.47 3.26 -12.12
CA LYS A 101 -5.61 4.20 -11.93
C LYS A 101 -5.79 5.34 -12.38
N LYS A 102 -6.21 5.71 -12.49
CA LYS A 102 -6.36 6.59 -13.02
C LYS A 102 -7.17 7.14 -13.12
N ARG A 103 -7.40 7.18 -12.70
CA ARG A 103 -8.00 7.76 -12.76
C ARG A 103 -8.13 8.24 -12.45
#